data_02a51c0dbed16b116742fe1b369c1ed3
#
_entry.id   02a51c0dbed16b116742fe1b369c1ed3
#
_cell.length_a   1.000
_cell.length_b   1.000
_cell.length_c   1.000
_cell.angle_alpha   90.00
_cell.angle_beta   90.00
_cell.angle_gamma   90.00
#
_symmetry.space_group_name_H-M   'P 1'
#
loop_
_entity.id
_entity.type
_entity.pdbx_description
1 polymer ?
#
loop_
_entity_poly.entity_id
_entity_poly.type
_entity_poly.pdbx_seq_one_letter_code
_entity_poly.pdbx_strand_id
1 'polypeptide(L)'
;MRPNVDHAGQGRSVVRRSAYDDLVSTDDLEQYEAEIEHQLFQEYRDVAPTYRYVVETERRFYLANSVDQKVHVEGGRTRIELELHDAWVWDMYRETRMRFVPSVRVVTFKDVNVEELPKSDLQL
;
A
#
# COMPACT_ATOMS: atom_id res chain seq x y z
N MET A 1 11.43 -1.79 -6.63
CA MET A 1 10.85 -1.56 -7.21
C MET A 1 10.40 -1.63 -7.24
N ARG A 2 10.88 -1.59 -7.40
CA ARG A 2 10.45 -1.35 -8.04
C ARG A 2 10.48 -1.39 -7.97
N PRO A 3 10.81 -1.54 -8.10
CA PRO A 3 10.63 -1.22 -8.52
C PRO A 3 10.39 -1.11 -8.48
N ASN A 4 11.10 -0.76 -8.77
CA ASN A 4 10.69 -0.36 -9.30
C ASN A 4 10.57 -0.51 -9.34
N VAL A 5 11.15 -0.38 -9.63
CA VAL A 5 10.81 -0.25 -10.29
C VAL A 5 10.73 -0.01 -10.25
N ASP A 6 11.32 0.27 -10.41
CA ASP A 6 11.04 0.61 -10.93
C ASP A 6 10.92 0.73 -10.72
N HIS A 7 11.21 1.11 -10.77
CA HIS A 7 10.86 1.57 -11.17
C HIS A 7 11.08 1.57 -11.07
N ALA A 8 11.68 1.48 -11.16
CA ALA A 8 11.67 1.62 -11.64
C ALA A 8 11.82 1.79 -11.60
N GLY A 9 12.30 2.13 -11.63
CA GLY A 9 12.30 2.40 -12.20
C GLY A 9 12.39 2.57 -12.19
N GLN A 10 12.59 2.64 -12.53
CA GLN A 10 12.52 2.81 -13.04
C GLN A 10 12.46 2.86 -13.36
N GLY A 11 12.65 3.27 -13.56
CA GLY A 11 12.72 3.22 -14.21
C GLY A 11 12.60 2.92 -14.70
N ARG A 12 12.45 3.12 -15.08
CA ARG A 12 12.68 2.35 -15.83
C ARG A 12 13.56 2.59 -16.69
N SER A 13 14.21 2.78 -16.58
CA SER A 13 15.38 2.56 -17.28
C SER A 13 15.17 2.20 -18.70
N VAL A 14 16.21 2.20 -19.42
CA VAL A 14 16.13 1.63 -20.74
C VAL A 14 15.65 0.22 -20.63
N VAL A 15 14.57 -0.04 -21.26
CA VAL A 15 14.00 -1.35 -21.25
C VAL A 15 14.25 -1.99 -22.58
N ARG A 16 14.96 -3.10 -22.57
CA ARG A 16 15.11 -3.88 -23.76
C ARG A 16 13.87 -4.72 -23.92
N ARG A 17 13.30 -4.67 -25.09
CA ARG A 17 12.13 -5.47 -25.36
C ARG A 17 12.53 -6.92 -25.47
N SER A 18 11.84 -7.76 -24.74
CA SER A 18 12.01 -9.19 -24.84
C SER A 18 10.98 -9.73 -25.84
N ALA A 19 11.12 -11.01 -26.18
CA ALA A 19 10.12 -11.64 -27.01
C ALA A 19 8.75 -11.61 -26.35
N TYR A 20 8.73 -11.65 -25.01
CA TYR A 20 7.49 -11.56 -24.28
C TYR A 20 6.81 -10.21 -24.52
N ASP A 21 7.63 -9.14 -24.47
CA ASP A 21 7.08 -7.79 -24.68
C ASP A 21 6.49 -7.64 -26.06
N ASP A 22 7.04 -8.34 -27.05
CA ASP A 22 6.51 -8.27 -28.39
C ASP A 22 5.16 -8.98 -28.50
N LEU A 23 4.88 -9.93 -27.62
CA LEU A 23 3.64 -10.68 -27.67
C LEU A 23 2.53 -10.04 -26.85
N VAL A 24 2.87 -9.17 -25.90
CA VAL A 24 1.90 -8.54 -25.02
C VAL A 24 1.86 -7.05 -25.32
N SER A 25 0.71 -6.56 -25.72
CA SER A 25 0.59 -5.14 -26.04
C SER A 25 0.50 -4.33 -24.75
N THR A 26 0.77 -3.02 -24.89
CA THR A 26 0.63 -2.10 -23.78
C THR A 26 -0.81 -2.07 -23.27
N ASP A 27 -1.77 -2.14 -24.20
CA ASP A 27 -3.17 -2.13 -23.81
C ASP A 27 -3.54 -3.36 -23.00
N ASP A 28 -2.98 -4.52 -23.35
CA ASP A 28 -3.23 -5.75 -22.60
C ASP A 28 -2.67 -5.65 -21.18
N LEU A 29 -1.48 -5.08 -21.04
CA LEU A 29 -0.87 -4.91 -19.74
C LEU A 29 -1.67 -3.93 -18.87
N GLU A 30 -2.10 -2.83 -19.46
CA GLU A 30 -2.88 -1.84 -18.73
C GLU A 30 -4.21 -2.43 -18.26
N GLN A 31 -4.84 -3.22 -19.11
CA GLN A 31 -6.10 -3.84 -18.74
C GLN A 31 -5.90 -4.87 -17.63
N TYR A 32 -4.82 -5.63 -17.70
CA TYR A 32 -4.49 -6.60 -16.65
C TYR A 32 -4.29 -5.91 -15.31
N GLU A 33 -3.54 -4.81 -15.31
CA GLU A 33 -3.30 -4.08 -14.07
C GLU A 33 -4.58 -3.44 -13.54
N ALA A 34 -5.42 -2.95 -14.44
CA ALA A 34 -6.68 -2.36 -14.03
C ALA A 34 -7.58 -3.40 -13.37
N GLU A 35 -7.58 -4.63 -13.89
CA GLU A 35 -8.37 -5.69 -13.30
C GLU A 35 -7.86 -6.06 -11.91
N ILE A 36 -6.54 -6.14 -11.75
CA ILE A 36 -5.97 -6.46 -10.45
C ILE A 36 -6.29 -5.35 -9.46
N GLU A 37 -6.18 -4.10 -9.89
CA GLU A 37 -6.50 -2.98 -9.03
C GLU A 37 -7.98 -2.99 -8.63
N HIS A 38 -8.83 -3.34 -9.56
CA HIS A 38 -10.25 -3.43 -9.27
C HIS A 38 -10.54 -4.52 -8.23
N GLN A 39 -9.88 -5.67 -8.36
CA GLN A 39 -10.03 -6.75 -7.40
C GLN A 39 -9.52 -6.32 -6.02
N LEU A 40 -8.41 -5.60 -5.99
CA LEU A 40 -7.86 -5.10 -4.75
C LEU A 40 -8.82 -4.10 -4.09
N PHE A 41 -9.45 -3.25 -4.89
CA PHE A 41 -10.44 -2.32 -4.38
C PHE A 41 -11.63 -3.05 -3.78
N GLN A 42 -12.06 -4.13 -4.41
CA GLN A 42 -13.15 -4.93 -3.86
C GLN A 42 -12.74 -5.60 -2.56
N GLU A 43 -11.52 -6.11 -2.50
CA GLU A 43 -11.00 -6.68 -1.25
C GLU A 43 -10.98 -5.62 -0.14
N TYR A 44 -10.50 -4.43 -0.48
CA TYR A 44 -10.48 -3.32 0.47
C TYR A 44 -11.88 -3.06 1.04
N ARG A 45 -12.88 -3.00 0.17
CA ARG A 45 -14.24 -2.74 0.61
C ARG A 45 -14.75 -3.83 1.56
N ASP A 46 -14.31 -5.05 1.32
CA ASP A 46 -14.75 -6.17 2.16
C ASP A 46 -14.05 -6.18 3.51
N VAL A 47 -12.77 -5.80 3.55
CA VAL A 47 -12.00 -5.91 4.79
C VAL A 47 -12.05 -4.64 5.63
N ALA A 48 -12.29 -3.48 5.02
CA ALA A 48 -12.25 -2.20 5.74
C ALA A 48 -13.13 -2.18 6.98
N PRO A 49 -14.36 -2.75 6.95
CA PRO A 49 -15.20 -2.72 8.16
C PRO A 49 -14.62 -3.45 9.37
N THR A 50 -13.62 -4.31 9.15
CA THR A 50 -13.00 -5.05 10.25
C THR A 50 -11.81 -4.32 10.86
N TYR A 51 -11.47 -3.14 10.35
CA TYR A 51 -10.31 -2.39 10.83
C TYR A 51 -10.76 -1.07 11.43
N ARG A 52 -9.93 -0.56 12.35
CA ARG A 52 -10.25 0.67 13.07
C ARG A 52 -9.64 1.91 12.45
N TYR A 53 -8.50 1.78 11.80
CA TYR A 53 -7.73 2.94 11.33
C TYR A 53 -7.33 2.80 9.88
N VAL A 54 -7.32 3.94 9.21
CA VAL A 54 -6.69 4.10 7.91
C VAL A 54 -5.39 4.84 8.14
N VAL A 55 -4.32 4.34 7.55
CA VAL A 55 -3.00 4.97 7.63
C VAL A 55 -2.51 5.21 6.21
N GLU A 56 -2.20 6.46 5.92
CA GLU A 56 -1.78 6.85 4.59
C GLU A 56 -0.44 7.57 4.68
N THR A 57 0.54 7.07 3.95
CA THR A 57 1.83 7.72 3.80
C THR A 57 1.98 8.12 2.34
N GLU A 58 3.09 8.78 2.03
CA GLU A 58 3.34 9.17 0.65
C GLU A 58 3.45 7.99 -0.29
N ARG A 59 3.70 6.79 0.25
CA ARG A 59 3.97 5.62 -0.57
C ARG A 59 2.92 4.54 -0.46
N ARG A 60 2.25 4.46 0.67
CA ARG A 60 1.43 3.30 0.95
C ARG A 60 0.17 3.66 1.70
N PHE A 61 -0.77 2.79 1.59
CA PHE A 61 -2.05 2.90 2.27
C PHE A 61 -2.23 1.62 3.07
N TYR A 62 -2.66 1.78 4.32
CA TYR A 62 -2.85 0.65 5.22
C TYR A 62 -4.17 0.76 5.95
N LEU A 63 -4.71 -0.40 6.31
CA LEU A 63 -5.73 -0.48 7.36
C LEU A 63 -5.06 -1.14 8.55
N ALA A 64 -5.45 -0.78 9.77
CA ALA A 64 -4.86 -1.37 10.96
C ALA A 64 -5.83 -1.30 12.11
N ASN A 65 -5.68 -2.22 13.06
CA ASN A 65 -6.48 -2.20 14.26
C ASN A 65 -5.78 -1.52 15.42
N SER A 66 -4.48 -1.27 15.30
CA SER A 66 -3.73 -0.55 16.30
C SER A 66 -2.62 0.23 15.63
N VAL A 67 -2.41 1.47 16.07
CA VAL A 67 -1.38 2.35 15.52
C VAL A 67 -0.65 3.00 16.67
N ASP A 68 0.65 2.76 16.76
CA ASP A 68 1.54 3.46 17.68
C ASP A 68 2.41 4.40 16.88
N GLN A 69 2.43 5.66 17.24
CA GLN A 69 3.17 6.66 16.50
C GLN A 69 4.23 7.29 17.40
N LYS A 70 5.45 7.37 16.87
CA LYS A 70 6.57 8.03 17.52
C LYS A 70 7.16 9.04 16.56
N VAL A 71 7.51 10.21 17.10
CA VAL A 71 8.10 11.27 16.28
C VAL A 71 9.49 11.53 16.84
N HIS A 72 10.49 11.49 15.97
CA HIS A 72 11.88 11.72 16.32
C HIS A 72 12.38 12.94 15.54
N VAL A 73 13.05 13.85 16.24
CA VAL A 73 13.64 15.01 15.60
C VAL A 73 15.14 14.90 15.78
N GLU A 74 15.86 14.80 14.68
CA GLU A 74 17.31 14.63 14.70
C GLU A 74 17.92 15.50 13.61
N GLY A 75 18.85 16.37 13.97
CA GLY A 75 19.55 17.18 13.00
C GLY A 75 18.60 18.06 12.17
N GLY A 76 17.54 18.56 12.77
CA GLY A 76 16.58 19.40 12.07
C GLY A 76 15.62 18.62 11.18
N ARG A 77 15.69 17.30 11.18
CA ARG A 77 14.79 16.47 10.38
C ARG A 77 13.85 15.73 11.29
N THR A 78 12.61 15.62 10.84
CA THR A 78 11.58 14.87 11.54
C THR A 78 11.43 13.49 10.90
N ARG A 79 11.43 12.48 11.74
CA ARG A 79 11.21 11.11 11.31
C ARG A 79 10.00 10.57 12.08
N ILE A 80 9.03 10.09 11.35
CA ILE A 80 7.83 9.53 11.95
C ILE A 80 7.91 8.01 11.83
N GLU A 81 7.72 7.36 12.95
CA GLU A 81 7.74 5.91 13.01
C GLU A 81 6.39 5.44 13.50
N LEU A 82 5.77 4.55 12.72
CA LEU A 82 4.48 3.96 13.06
C LEU A 82 4.67 2.48 13.23
N GLU A 83 4.03 1.94 14.26
CA GLU A 83 3.93 0.49 14.38
C GLU A 83 2.46 0.14 14.28
N LEU A 84 2.13 -0.62 13.24
CA LEU A 84 0.76 -1.03 12.96
C LEU A 84 0.61 -2.48 13.36
N HIS A 85 -0.49 -2.78 14.03
CA HIS A 85 -0.77 -4.16 14.44
C HIS A 85 -2.08 -4.60 13.82
N ASP A 86 -2.10 -5.87 13.40
CA ASP A 86 -3.25 -6.45 12.75
C ASP A 86 -3.67 -5.56 11.60
N ALA A 87 -2.87 -5.61 10.53
CA ALA A 87 -2.97 -4.64 9.45
C ALA A 87 -3.19 -5.30 8.11
N TRP A 88 -3.67 -4.49 7.19
CA TRP A 88 -3.86 -4.88 5.80
C TRP A 88 -3.18 -3.80 4.94
N VAL A 89 -2.42 -4.26 3.94
CA VAL A 89 -1.61 -3.36 3.11
C VAL A 89 -2.21 -3.28 1.72
N TRP A 90 -2.43 -2.07 1.24
CA TRP A 90 -2.85 -1.87 -0.15
C TRP A 90 -1.63 -2.06 -1.03
N ASP A 91 -1.53 -3.23 -1.64
CA ASP A 91 -0.40 -3.55 -2.50
C ASP A 91 -0.87 -4.58 -3.53
N MET A 92 -1.06 -4.12 -4.75
CA MET A 92 -1.61 -4.97 -5.81
C MET A 92 -0.63 -6.04 -6.25
N TYR A 93 0.64 -5.92 -5.86
CA TYR A 93 1.66 -6.88 -6.25
C TYR A 93 1.86 -7.97 -5.21
N ARG A 94 1.16 -7.89 -4.08
CA ARG A 94 1.19 -8.96 -3.08
C ARG A 94 0.03 -9.92 -3.32
N GLU A 95 0.27 -11.19 -3.03
CA GLU A 95 -0.82 -12.15 -2.95
C GLU A 95 -1.76 -11.77 -1.82
N THR A 96 -3.02 -12.17 -1.95
CA THR A 96 -4.05 -11.81 -0.98
C THR A 96 -3.61 -12.08 0.45
N ARG A 97 -3.12 -13.28 0.73
CA ARG A 97 -2.75 -13.63 2.11
C ARG A 97 -1.57 -12.81 2.62
N MET A 98 -0.75 -12.28 1.73
CA MET A 98 0.42 -11.49 2.11
C MET A 98 0.07 -10.03 2.38
N ARG A 99 -1.16 -9.65 2.11
CA ARG A 99 -1.61 -8.30 2.44
C ARG A 99 -2.07 -8.20 3.90
N PHE A 100 -2.35 -9.33 4.54
CA PHE A 100 -2.74 -9.37 5.96
C PHE A 100 -1.50 -9.63 6.77
N VAL A 101 -1.09 -8.65 7.58
CA VAL A 101 0.16 -8.75 8.34
C VAL A 101 -0.12 -8.55 9.82
N PRO A 102 0.49 -9.37 10.69
CA PRO A 102 0.28 -9.21 12.14
C PRO A 102 0.82 -7.88 12.66
N SER A 103 1.94 -7.43 12.12
CA SER A 103 2.47 -6.12 12.45
C SER A 103 3.36 -5.65 11.33
N VAL A 104 3.47 -4.33 11.23
CA VAL A 104 4.37 -3.71 10.26
C VAL A 104 4.85 -2.39 10.82
N ARG A 105 6.14 -2.12 10.61
CA ARG A 105 6.76 -0.89 11.04
C ARG A 105 6.95 0.00 9.82
N VAL A 106 6.45 1.22 9.92
CA VAL A 106 6.50 2.17 8.83
C VAL A 106 7.31 3.36 9.28
N VAL A 107 8.28 3.77 8.49
CA VAL A 107 9.11 4.94 8.79
C VAL A 107 8.99 5.90 7.62
N THR A 108 8.69 7.14 7.93
CA THR A 108 8.59 8.15 6.88
C THR A 108 9.20 9.46 7.39
N PHE A 109 9.76 10.23 6.47
CA PHE A 109 10.27 11.56 6.76
C PHE A 109 9.29 12.64 6.28
N LYS A 110 8.13 12.23 5.82
CA LYS A 110 7.10 13.12 5.34
C LYS A 110 5.84 12.92 6.16
N ASP A 111 4.80 13.60 5.76
CA ASP A 111 3.55 13.57 6.49
C ASP A 111 2.93 12.18 6.44
N VAL A 112 2.21 11.86 7.50
CA VAL A 112 1.41 10.66 7.56
C VAL A 112 0.01 11.08 7.99
N ASN A 113 -0.99 10.44 7.40
CA ASN A 113 -2.37 10.66 7.76
C ASN A 113 -2.90 9.42 8.44
N VAL A 114 -3.42 9.57 9.66
CA VAL A 114 -4.02 8.47 10.40
C VAL A 114 -5.43 8.90 10.76
N GLU A 115 -6.40 8.13 10.31
CA GLU A 115 -7.80 8.44 10.58
C GLU A 115 -8.48 7.21 11.17
N GLU A 116 -9.34 7.46 12.12
CA GLU A 116 -10.13 6.39 12.70
C GLU A 116 -11.36 6.20 11.82
N LEU A 117 -11.59 4.94 11.43
CA LEU A 117 -12.75 4.64 10.61
C LEU A 117 -14.01 4.72 11.45
N PRO A 118 -15.08 5.29 10.90
CA PRO A 118 -16.34 5.36 11.65
C PRO A 118 -16.91 3.96 11.83
N LYS A 119 -17.54 3.73 12.97
CA LYS A 119 -18.24 2.49 13.19
C LYS A 119 -19.48 2.47 12.33
N SER A 120 -19.76 1.30 11.79
CA SER A 120 -20.94 1.14 10.98
C SER A 120 -22.18 1.15 11.86
N ASP A 121 -23.17 1.95 11.48
CA ASP A 121 -24.44 1.96 12.19
C ASP A 121 -25.19 0.65 12.03
N LEU A 122 -24.83 -0.11 11.02
CA LEU A 122 -25.45 -1.40 10.79
C LEU A 122 -25.11 -2.42 11.85
N GLN A 123 -24.14 -2.10 12.67
CA GLN A 123 -23.75 -2.96 13.77
C GLN A 123 -24.59 -2.75 15.02
N LEU A 124 -25.48 -1.84 14.95
CA LEU A 124 -26.40 -1.58 16.05
C LEU A 124 -27.43 -2.66 16.25
#